data_391b1973ea40ed648429ce3deef54e32
#
_entry.id   391b1973ea40ed648429ce3deef54e32
#
_cell.length_a   1.000
_cell.length_b   1.000
_cell.length_c   1.000
_cell.angle_alpha   90.00
_cell.angle_beta   90.00
_cell.angle_gamma   90.00
#
_symmetry.space_group_name_H-M   'P 1'
#
loop_
_entity.id
_entity.type
_entity.pdbx_description
1 polymer ?
#
loop_
_entity_poly.entity_id
_entity_poly.type
_entity_poly.pdbx_seq_one_letter_code
_entity_poly.pdbx_strand_id
1 'polypeptide(L)'
;AQPEERPAQTMAVRDVAPEAGKPFTAPTGRPGVSYHITPPAPKPEPVREPVQETVPLPEQVTMEPPREAPWRIAGEVLRTYIICEDEQENVWLIDKHAAHERVRFDALKAATEPIMSQTLLEPMAVELSPEDCAAVLEQLPLLERYGFRCEDFGGAVLVRGVPAGVDDPTGALEELAEDLRLNRADPDAARDSLLQTMACKSAIKAGMHTDPAELRRLVDRVQSGEIQYCPHGRPVAVRLSKYQVEKMFKRA
;
A
#
# COMPACT_ATOMS: atom_id res chain seq x y z
N ALA A 1 -16.47 -22.62 48.26
CA ALA A 1 -17.44 -22.38 47.20
C ALA A 1 -16.72 -22.64 45.87
N GLN A 2 -17.02 -23.77 45.27
CA GLN A 2 -16.53 -24.15 43.93
C GLN A 2 -17.43 -23.50 42.88
N PRO A 3 -16.93 -23.02 41.75
CA PRO A 3 -17.76 -22.62 40.63
C PRO A 3 -18.15 -23.81 39.75
N GLU A 4 -19.43 -23.91 39.43
CA GLU A 4 -20.05 -24.94 38.59
C GLU A 4 -19.57 -24.85 37.12
N GLU A 5 -19.17 -26.01 36.61
CA GLU A 5 -18.92 -26.22 35.17
C GLU A 5 -20.24 -26.31 34.39
N ARG A 6 -20.38 -25.49 33.34
CA ARG A 6 -21.45 -25.63 32.34
C ARG A 6 -21.00 -26.57 31.22
N PRO A 7 -21.81 -27.51 30.79
CA PRO A 7 -21.45 -28.44 29.72
C PRO A 7 -21.50 -27.77 28.34
N ALA A 8 -20.51 -28.10 27.52
CA ALA A 8 -20.39 -27.70 26.13
C ALA A 8 -21.52 -28.38 25.29
N GLN A 9 -22.26 -27.58 24.53
CA GLN A 9 -23.22 -28.06 23.53
C GLN A 9 -22.48 -28.44 22.24
N THR A 10 -22.46 -29.73 21.94
CA THR A 10 -21.99 -30.29 20.66
C THR A 10 -23.05 -30.07 19.60
N MET A 11 -22.80 -29.24 18.61
CA MET A 11 -23.65 -29.17 17.41
C MET A 11 -23.34 -30.32 16.46
N ALA A 12 -24.32 -31.19 16.24
CA ALA A 12 -24.24 -32.28 15.29
C ALA A 12 -24.30 -31.73 13.86
N VAL A 13 -23.27 -32.03 13.08
CA VAL A 13 -23.24 -31.84 11.62
C VAL A 13 -24.14 -32.95 11.00
N ARG A 14 -25.19 -32.55 10.29
CA ARG A 14 -26.00 -33.47 9.47
C ARG A 14 -25.30 -33.65 8.12
N ASP A 15 -24.84 -34.88 7.89
CA ASP A 15 -24.46 -35.37 6.57
C ASP A 15 -25.68 -35.42 5.65
N VAL A 16 -25.63 -34.69 4.55
CA VAL A 16 -26.61 -34.83 3.45
C VAL A 16 -25.95 -35.67 2.37
N ALA A 17 -26.42 -36.89 2.20
CA ALA A 17 -26.00 -37.79 1.13
C ALA A 17 -26.54 -37.30 -0.24
N PRO A 18 -25.80 -37.45 -1.35
CA PRO A 18 -26.29 -37.10 -2.67
C PRO A 18 -27.27 -38.11 -3.21
N GLU A 19 -28.48 -37.67 -3.62
CA GLU A 19 -29.47 -38.49 -4.32
C GLU A 19 -28.95 -38.95 -5.69
N ALA A 20 -29.05 -40.26 -5.92
CA ALA A 20 -28.73 -40.93 -7.16
C ALA A 20 -29.73 -40.55 -8.27
N GLY A 21 -29.21 -40.03 -9.38
CA GLY A 21 -30.00 -39.70 -10.57
C GLY A 21 -30.70 -40.91 -11.19
N LYS A 22 -32.00 -40.78 -11.50
CA LYS A 22 -32.80 -41.75 -12.24
C LYS A 22 -32.37 -41.84 -13.71
N PRO A 23 -32.36 -43.01 -14.34
CA PRO A 23 -31.99 -43.19 -15.74
C PRO A 23 -33.07 -42.62 -16.69
N PHE A 24 -32.62 -41.85 -17.66
CA PHE A 24 -33.41 -41.29 -18.76
C PHE A 24 -33.70 -42.37 -19.79
N THR A 25 -34.99 -42.74 -19.97
CA THR A 25 -35.45 -43.65 -21.05
C THR A 25 -35.81 -42.80 -22.27
N ALA A 26 -35.14 -43.06 -23.41
CA ALA A 26 -35.47 -42.47 -24.70
C ALA A 26 -36.74 -43.06 -25.30
N PRO A 27 -37.64 -42.24 -25.90
CA PRO A 27 -38.80 -42.76 -26.62
C PRO A 27 -38.39 -43.23 -28.03
N THR A 28 -38.67 -44.51 -28.30
CA THR A 28 -38.66 -45.11 -29.64
C THR A 28 -40.00 -44.81 -30.33
N GLY A 29 -39.96 -44.12 -31.44
CA GLY A 29 -41.13 -43.91 -32.29
C GLY A 29 -40.79 -43.03 -33.50
N ARG A 30 -40.39 -43.63 -34.62
CA ARG A 30 -40.27 -42.96 -35.92
C ARG A 30 -41.61 -43.07 -36.65
N PRO A 31 -42.25 -41.98 -37.08
CA PRO A 31 -43.12 -41.98 -38.24
C PRO A 31 -42.32 -41.65 -39.50
N GLY A 32 -42.50 -42.44 -40.54
CA GLY A 32 -41.85 -42.23 -41.83
C GLY A 32 -42.26 -40.91 -42.48
N VAL A 33 -41.29 -40.14 -42.88
CA VAL A 33 -41.51 -38.90 -43.66
C VAL A 33 -41.15 -39.18 -45.11
N SER A 34 -42.17 -39.06 -45.96
CA SER A 34 -42.06 -39.13 -47.43
C SER A 34 -41.39 -37.87 -47.95
N TYR A 35 -40.22 -38.01 -48.58
CA TYR A 35 -39.52 -36.85 -49.19
C TYR A 35 -40.06 -36.62 -50.59
N HIS A 36 -40.75 -35.50 -50.80
CA HIS A 36 -40.95 -34.95 -52.13
C HIS A 36 -39.71 -34.14 -52.54
N ILE A 37 -39.01 -34.58 -53.55
CA ILE A 37 -37.87 -33.87 -54.12
C ILE A 37 -38.41 -32.79 -55.06
N THR A 38 -38.35 -31.52 -54.60
CA THR A 38 -38.59 -30.33 -55.42
C THR A 38 -37.25 -29.92 -56.06
N PRO A 39 -37.21 -29.67 -57.37
CA PRO A 39 -35.94 -29.23 -58.01
C PRO A 39 -35.50 -27.88 -57.48
N PRO A 40 -34.17 -27.63 -57.38
CA PRO A 40 -33.66 -26.39 -56.80
C PRO A 40 -34.01 -25.19 -57.67
N ALA A 41 -34.51 -24.12 -57.03
CA ALA A 41 -34.72 -22.81 -57.63
C ALA A 41 -33.38 -22.22 -58.10
N PRO A 42 -33.38 -21.40 -59.18
CA PRO A 42 -32.14 -20.77 -59.66
C PRO A 42 -31.55 -19.85 -58.61
N LYS A 43 -30.22 -19.89 -58.46
CA LYS A 43 -29.49 -19.03 -57.54
C LYS A 43 -29.74 -17.55 -57.92
N PRO A 44 -30.11 -16.68 -56.99
CA PRO A 44 -30.13 -15.25 -57.25
C PRO A 44 -28.69 -14.75 -57.51
N GLU A 45 -28.54 -13.91 -58.50
CA GLU A 45 -27.30 -13.20 -58.79
C GLU A 45 -26.88 -12.35 -57.59
N PRO A 46 -25.57 -12.19 -57.32
CA PRO A 46 -25.10 -11.40 -56.17
C PRO A 46 -25.50 -9.93 -56.40
N VAL A 47 -26.43 -9.45 -55.60
CA VAL A 47 -26.71 -8.03 -55.46
C VAL A 47 -25.45 -7.36 -54.94
N ARG A 48 -24.84 -6.50 -55.76
CA ARG A 48 -23.72 -5.66 -55.28
C ARG A 48 -24.29 -4.71 -54.26
N GLU A 49 -23.98 -4.94 -53.02
CA GLU A 49 -24.23 -3.99 -51.93
C GLU A 49 -23.48 -2.68 -52.27
N PRO A 50 -24.12 -1.52 -52.05
CA PRO A 50 -23.43 -0.23 -52.24
C PRO A 50 -22.28 -0.18 -51.22
N VAL A 51 -21.06 0.06 -51.72
CA VAL A 51 -19.90 0.34 -50.89
C VAL A 51 -20.23 1.58 -50.07
N GLN A 52 -20.54 1.37 -48.79
CA GLN A 52 -20.61 2.46 -47.83
C GLN A 52 -19.19 2.98 -47.65
N GLU A 53 -18.92 4.17 -48.20
CA GLU A 53 -17.74 4.95 -47.83
C GLU A 53 -17.81 5.14 -46.31
N THR A 54 -16.97 4.39 -45.58
CA THR A 54 -16.77 4.62 -44.15
C THR A 54 -16.07 5.96 -44.01
N VAL A 55 -16.88 7.00 -43.74
CA VAL A 55 -16.35 8.28 -43.26
C VAL A 55 -15.56 7.96 -41.98
N PRO A 56 -14.27 8.26 -41.92
CA PRO A 56 -13.52 8.02 -40.68
C PRO A 56 -14.20 8.83 -39.56
N LEU A 57 -14.66 8.12 -38.53
CA LEU A 57 -15.15 8.78 -37.32
C LEU A 57 -14.02 9.71 -36.82
N PRO A 58 -14.35 10.96 -36.49
CA PRO A 58 -13.36 11.85 -35.91
C PRO A 58 -12.77 11.16 -34.68
N GLU A 59 -11.44 11.07 -34.67
CA GLU A 59 -10.67 10.56 -33.54
C GLU A 59 -11.18 11.28 -32.29
N GLN A 60 -11.80 10.52 -31.39
CA GLN A 60 -12.21 11.08 -30.10
C GLN A 60 -10.94 11.51 -29.37
N VAL A 61 -10.64 12.78 -29.44
CA VAL A 61 -9.62 13.39 -28.60
C VAL A 61 -10.09 13.18 -27.18
N THR A 62 -9.49 12.19 -26.51
CA THR A 62 -9.69 11.97 -25.08
C THR A 62 -9.14 13.21 -24.41
N MET A 63 -10.03 14.15 -24.05
CA MET A 63 -9.63 15.30 -23.24
C MET A 63 -9.14 14.72 -21.91
N GLU A 64 -7.82 14.77 -21.69
CA GLU A 64 -7.29 14.56 -20.35
C GLU A 64 -8.06 15.49 -19.40
N PRO A 65 -8.51 14.99 -18.22
CA PRO A 65 -9.15 15.87 -17.26
C PRO A 65 -8.22 17.05 -16.99
N PRO A 66 -8.75 18.28 -16.85
CA PRO A 66 -7.93 19.45 -16.63
C PRO A 66 -7.01 19.19 -15.42
N ARG A 67 -5.70 19.24 -15.64
CA ARG A 67 -4.73 19.12 -14.54
C ARG A 67 -4.94 20.34 -13.66
N GLU A 68 -5.25 20.08 -12.39
CA GLU A 68 -5.29 21.16 -11.40
C GLU A 68 -3.96 21.91 -11.42
N ALA A 69 -4.02 23.23 -11.35
CA ALA A 69 -2.79 24.00 -11.28
C ALA A 69 -1.99 23.63 -10.01
N PRO A 70 -0.66 23.63 -10.10
CA PRO A 70 0.18 23.25 -8.98
C PRO A 70 -0.02 24.21 -7.80
N TRP A 71 -0.20 23.66 -6.59
CA TRP A 71 -0.34 24.46 -5.38
C TRP A 71 0.84 25.41 -5.19
N ARG A 72 0.55 26.65 -4.86
CA ARG A 72 1.56 27.66 -4.58
C ARG A 72 2.16 27.41 -3.19
N ILE A 73 3.46 27.13 -3.12
CA ILE A 73 4.18 27.02 -1.84
C ILE A 73 4.37 28.44 -1.30
N ALA A 74 3.73 28.74 -0.17
CA ALA A 74 3.86 30.04 0.50
C ALA A 74 5.09 30.10 1.39
N GLY A 75 5.52 28.98 1.93
CA GLY A 75 6.71 28.88 2.76
C GLY A 75 6.74 27.63 3.63
N GLU A 76 7.77 27.57 4.48
CA GLU A 76 7.94 26.53 5.50
C GLU A 76 7.89 27.17 6.89
N VAL A 77 7.16 26.54 7.82
CA VAL A 77 7.07 27.02 9.20
C VAL A 77 7.48 25.91 10.17
N LEU A 78 8.04 26.32 11.30
CA LEU A 78 8.56 25.43 12.34
C LEU A 78 9.55 24.39 11.80
N ARG A 79 10.11 24.62 10.60
CA ARG A 79 10.98 23.66 9.88
C ARG A 79 10.38 22.25 9.73
N THR A 80 9.06 22.16 9.86
CA THR A 80 8.31 20.89 9.86
C THR A 80 7.13 20.93 8.89
N TYR A 81 6.47 22.09 8.76
CA TYR A 81 5.24 22.20 7.98
C TYR A 81 5.46 23.07 6.75
N ILE A 82 4.96 22.58 5.60
CA ILE A 82 4.90 23.35 4.36
C ILE A 82 3.51 23.99 4.28
N ILE A 83 3.47 25.30 4.02
CA ILE A 83 2.23 26.03 3.77
C ILE A 83 2.05 26.16 2.27
N CYS A 84 0.94 25.68 1.77
CA CYS A 84 0.53 25.83 0.37
C CYS A 84 -0.83 26.51 0.25
N GLU A 85 -1.09 27.09 -0.92
CA GLU A 85 -2.36 27.69 -1.31
C GLU A 85 -2.80 27.07 -2.64
N ASP A 86 -4.09 26.68 -2.72
CA ASP A 86 -4.70 26.18 -3.94
C ASP A 86 -5.41 27.31 -4.73
N GLU A 87 -5.91 27.00 -5.92
CA GLU A 87 -6.64 27.95 -6.76
C GLU A 87 -7.96 28.44 -6.15
N GLN A 88 -8.52 27.69 -5.19
CA GLN A 88 -9.75 28.04 -4.48
C GLN A 88 -9.47 28.87 -3.23
N GLU A 89 -8.25 29.41 -3.06
CA GLU A 89 -7.80 30.19 -1.91
C GLU A 89 -7.89 29.42 -0.58
N ASN A 90 -7.76 28.08 -0.61
CA ASN A 90 -7.61 27.31 0.61
C ASN A 90 -6.13 27.21 1.00
N VAL A 91 -5.90 27.16 2.31
CA VAL A 91 -4.57 26.94 2.88
C VAL A 91 -4.40 25.46 3.21
N TRP A 92 -3.31 24.89 2.76
CA TRP A 92 -2.91 23.53 3.08
C TRP A 92 -1.67 23.55 3.98
N LEU A 93 -1.75 22.84 5.08
CA LEU A 93 -0.61 22.59 5.98
C LEU A 93 -0.18 21.14 5.75
N ILE A 94 1.03 20.94 5.25
CA ILE A 94 1.59 19.62 4.97
C ILE A 94 2.68 19.33 5.99
N ASP A 95 2.57 18.21 6.69
CA ASP A 95 3.64 17.70 7.54
C ASP A 95 4.71 17.07 6.65
N LYS A 96 5.83 17.78 6.51
CA LYS A 96 6.98 17.38 5.70
C LYS A 96 7.56 16.03 6.13
N HIS A 97 7.63 15.80 7.44
CA HIS A 97 8.17 14.58 8.02
C HIS A 97 7.26 13.40 7.69
N ALA A 98 5.96 13.50 8.00
CA ALA A 98 4.97 12.47 7.72
C ALA A 98 4.87 12.13 6.21
N ALA A 99 4.95 13.16 5.35
CA ALA A 99 4.98 12.97 3.90
C ALA A 99 6.23 12.21 3.44
N HIS A 100 7.40 12.57 3.97
CA HIS A 100 8.66 11.93 3.60
C HIS A 100 8.77 10.50 4.12
N GLU A 101 8.26 10.21 5.32
CA GLU A 101 8.11 8.85 5.84
C GLU A 101 7.30 7.98 4.87
N ARG A 102 6.18 8.49 4.36
CA ARG A 102 5.36 7.76 3.41
C ARG A 102 6.08 7.49 2.10
N VAL A 103 6.77 8.48 1.55
CA VAL A 103 7.59 8.31 0.35
C VAL A 103 8.65 7.22 0.54
N ARG A 104 9.33 7.23 1.69
CA ARG A 104 10.34 6.23 2.02
C ARG A 104 9.73 4.84 2.19
N PHE A 105 8.64 4.73 2.92
CA PHE A 105 7.94 3.47 3.12
C PHE A 105 7.52 2.84 1.79
N ASP A 106 6.88 3.62 0.90
CA ASP A 106 6.44 3.12 -0.41
C ASP A 106 7.62 2.68 -1.28
N ALA A 107 8.73 3.43 -1.25
CA ALA A 107 9.95 3.07 -1.96
C ALA A 107 10.58 1.77 -1.43
N LEU A 108 10.64 1.60 -0.10
CA LEU A 108 11.13 0.39 0.54
C LEU A 108 10.22 -0.81 0.25
N LYS A 109 8.90 -0.61 0.27
CA LYS A 109 7.91 -1.65 -0.02
C LYS A 109 7.95 -2.12 -1.47
N ALA A 110 8.25 -1.21 -2.40
CA ALA A 110 8.40 -1.51 -3.83
C ALA A 110 9.76 -2.10 -4.19
N ALA A 111 10.75 -2.03 -3.30
CA ALA A 111 12.09 -2.56 -3.56
C ALA A 111 12.08 -4.09 -3.71
N THR A 112 12.56 -4.58 -4.84
CA THR A 112 12.70 -6.02 -5.13
C THR A 112 14.09 -6.54 -4.73
N GLU A 113 15.10 -5.70 -4.82
CA GLU A 113 16.48 -6.01 -4.46
C GLU A 113 16.74 -5.80 -2.96
N PRO A 114 17.68 -6.56 -2.39
CA PRO A 114 18.11 -6.32 -1.00
C PRO A 114 18.64 -4.90 -0.81
N ILE A 115 18.30 -4.31 0.32
CA ILE A 115 18.76 -2.96 0.64
C ILE A 115 20.22 -3.02 1.07
N MET A 116 21.01 -2.08 0.53
CA MET A 116 22.44 -2.02 0.84
C MET A 116 22.67 -1.75 2.33
N SER A 117 23.49 -2.59 2.95
CA SER A 117 23.94 -2.44 4.32
C SER A 117 25.18 -1.57 4.39
N GLN A 118 25.14 -0.58 5.27
CA GLN A 118 26.33 0.18 5.67
C GLN A 118 26.99 -0.55 6.86
N THR A 119 28.23 -1.00 6.67
CA THR A 119 28.98 -1.64 7.75
C THR A 119 29.34 -0.60 8.81
N LEU A 120 29.06 -0.93 10.06
CA LEU A 120 29.49 -0.11 11.19
C LEU A 120 31.01 -0.22 11.38
N LEU A 121 31.66 0.89 11.71
CA LEU A 121 33.10 0.92 11.97
C LEU A 121 33.44 0.06 13.20
N GLU A 122 32.58 0.13 14.23
CA GLU A 122 32.63 -0.70 15.42
C GLU A 122 31.28 -1.43 15.55
N PRO A 123 31.27 -2.76 15.66
CA PRO A 123 30.05 -3.50 15.95
C PRO A 123 29.46 -3.09 17.31
N MET A 124 28.15 -3.00 17.39
CA MET A 124 27.43 -2.56 18.57
C MET A 124 26.66 -3.72 19.18
N ALA A 125 26.90 -4.04 20.44
CA ALA A 125 26.07 -5.00 21.19
C ALA A 125 24.86 -4.26 21.77
N VAL A 126 23.66 -4.68 21.39
CA VAL A 126 22.39 -4.13 21.88
C VAL A 126 21.80 -5.13 22.86
N GLU A 127 21.64 -4.71 24.10
CA GLU A 127 21.02 -5.50 25.15
C GLU A 127 19.49 -5.38 25.02
N LEU A 128 18.83 -6.49 24.75
CA LEU A 128 17.39 -6.60 24.60
C LEU A 128 16.82 -7.50 25.69
N SER A 129 15.51 -7.44 25.90
CA SER A 129 14.85 -8.47 26.71
C SER A 129 15.04 -9.85 26.07
N PRO A 130 15.01 -10.94 26.82
CA PRO A 130 15.13 -12.29 26.25
C PRO A 130 14.09 -12.59 25.18
N GLU A 131 12.88 -12.03 25.30
CA GLU A 131 11.78 -12.19 24.36
C GLU A 131 12.02 -11.40 23.06
N ASP A 132 12.50 -10.16 23.18
CA ASP A 132 12.83 -9.29 22.05
C ASP A 132 14.06 -9.82 21.30
N CYS A 133 15.09 -10.27 22.02
CA CYS A 133 16.27 -10.93 21.45
C CYS A 133 15.87 -12.16 20.62
N ALA A 134 15.01 -13.02 21.16
CA ALA A 134 14.50 -14.19 20.43
C ALA A 134 13.73 -13.80 19.17
N ALA A 135 12.89 -12.75 19.24
CA ALA A 135 12.13 -12.27 18.08
C ALA A 135 13.05 -11.75 16.97
N VAL A 136 14.10 -11.01 17.32
CA VAL A 136 15.10 -10.52 16.35
C VAL A 136 15.86 -11.69 15.71
N LEU A 137 16.34 -12.64 16.52
CA LEU A 137 17.12 -13.78 16.04
C LEU A 137 16.31 -14.72 15.13
N GLU A 138 15.02 -14.85 15.34
CA GLU A 138 14.12 -15.59 14.45
C GLU A 138 13.95 -14.93 13.08
N GLN A 139 14.10 -13.62 12.99
CA GLN A 139 13.88 -12.83 11.79
C GLN A 139 15.16 -12.34 11.12
N LEU A 140 16.33 -12.91 11.44
CA LEU A 140 17.61 -12.52 10.83
C LEU A 140 17.60 -12.49 9.29
N PRO A 141 16.98 -13.46 8.57
CA PRO A 141 16.93 -13.40 7.11
C PRO A 141 16.11 -12.21 6.57
N LEU A 142 15.05 -11.83 7.29
CA LEU A 142 14.24 -10.64 6.95
C LEU A 142 15.07 -9.37 7.18
N LEU A 143 15.72 -9.26 8.32
CA LEU A 143 16.58 -8.14 8.69
C LEU A 143 17.72 -7.94 7.69
N GLU A 144 18.40 -9.02 7.29
CA GLU A 144 19.49 -8.99 6.31
C GLU A 144 19.02 -8.47 4.95
N ARG A 145 17.85 -8.91 4.48
CA ARG A 145 17.23 -8.40 3.24
C ARG A 145 17.05 -6.89 3.26
N TYR A 146 16.74 -6.33 4.43
CA TYR A 146 16.55 -4.89 4.62
C TYR A 146 17.79 -4.15 5.14
N GLY A 147 18.95 -4.79 5.06
CA GLY A 147 20.25 -4.16 5.29
C GLY A 147 20.72 -4.14 6.76
N PHE A 148 20.00 -4.78 7.68
CA PHE A 148 20.49 -5.01 9.04
C PHE A 148 21.33 -6.28 9.07
N ARG A 149 22.56 -6.17 9.50
CA ARG A 149 23.44 -7.32 9.75
C ARG A 149 23.60 -7.53 11.24
N CYS A 150 22.86 -8.50 11.75
CA CYS A 150 22.80 -8.83 13.17
C CYS A 150 23.24 -10.27 13.40
N GLU A 151 23.80 -10.54 14.58
CA GLU A 151 24.15 -11.89 15.02
C GLU A 151 23.91 -12.07 16.53
N ASP A 152 23.75 -13.31 16.97
CA ASP A 152 23.62 -13.64 18.38
C ASP A 152 24.94 -13.38 19.14
N PHE A 153 24.84 -12.71 20.25
CA PHE A 153 25.98 -12.39 21.12
C PHE A 153 25.70 -12.74 22.58
N GLY A 154 25.19 -13.96 22.82
CA GLY A 154 25.05 -14.50 24.17
C GLY A 154 24.06 -13.79 25.08
N GLY A 155 22.87 -13.45 24.54
CA GLY A 155 21.80 -12.73 25.24
C GLY A 155 21.67 -11.26 24.86
N ALA A 156 22.57 -10.78 23.99
CA ALA A 156 22.47 -9.51 23.29
C ALA A 156 22.48 -9.74 21.77
N VAL A 157 22.12 -8.73 20.98
CA VAL A 157 22.23 -8.76 19.53
C VAL A 157 23.40 -7.89 19.10
N LEU A 158 24.37 -8.47 18.39
CA LEU A 158 25.50 -7.73 17.84
C LEU A 158 25.13 -7.20 16.45
N VAL A 159 25.10 -5.88 16.30
CA VAL A 159 24.84 -5.18 15.05
C VAL A 159 26.16 -4.86 14.36
N ARG A 160 26.39 -5.41 13.17
CA ARG A 160 27.57 -5.16 12.34
C ARG A 160 27.31 -4.21 11.18
N GLY A 161 26.05 -4.03 10.80
CA GLY A 161 25.65 -3.14 9.72
C GLY A 161 24.18 -2.79 9.78
N VAL A 162 23.87 -1.63 9.24
CA VAL A 162 22.50 -1.08 9.18
C VAL A 162 22.20 -0.53 7.79
N PRO A 163 20.94 -0.39 7.41
CA PRO A 163 20.60 0.28 6.14
C PRO A 163 21.11 1.72 6.12
N ALA A 164 21.48 2.19 4.94
CA ALA A 164 21.94 3.56 4.75
C ALA A 164 20.87 4.56 5.22
N GLY A 165 21.29 5.56 6.00
CA GLY A 165 20.41 6.62 6.55
C GLY A 165 19.80 6.29 7.92
N VAL A 166 20.11 5.15 8.53
CA VAL A 166 19.79 4.88 9.93
C VAL A 166 20.93 5.44 10.80
N ASP A 167 20.68 6.58 11.44
CA ASP A 167 21.67 7.28 12.26
C ASP A 167 21.77 6.74 13.69
N ASP A 168 20.72 6.09 14.19
CA ASP A 168 20.62 5.49 15.51
C ASP A 168 20.35 3.99 15.40
N PRO A 169 21.37 3.15 15.26
CA PRO A 169 21.22 1.71 15.13
C PRO A 169 20.59 1.03 16.36
N THR A 170 20.94 1.50 17.54
CA THR A 170 20.44 0.93 18.81
C THR A 170 18.95 1.18 18.95
N GLY A 171 18.51 2.44 18.91
CA GLY A 171 17.09 2.76 19.02
C GLY A 171 16.24 2.20 17.86
N ALA A 172 16.84 2.00 16.68
CA ALA A 172 16.14 1.34 15.57
C ALA A 172 15.93 -0.15 15.85
N LEU A 173 16.95 -0.84 16.41
CA LEU A 173 16.83 -2.26 16.74
C LEU A 173 15.91 -2.52 17.93
N GLU A 174 15.92 -1.66 18.95
CA GLU A 174 15.01 -1.76 20.11
C GLU A 174 13.54 -1.64 19.68
N GLU A 175 13.20 -0.62 18.89
CA GLU A 175 11.85 -0.41 18.36
C GLU A 175 11.42 -1.58 17.48
N LEU A 176 12.31 -2.02 16.59
CA LEU A 176 12.08 -3.15 15.72
C LEU A 176 11.90 -4.47 16.48
N ALA A 177 12.65 -4.70 17.55
CA ALA A 177 12.55 -5.90 18.35
C ALA A 177 11.19 -6.02 19.05
N GLU A 178 10.68 -4.91 19.58
CA GLU A 178 9.32 -4.84 20.14
C GLU A 178 8.25 -5.13 19.08
N ASP A 179 8.36 -4.51 17.92
CA ASP A 179 7.44 -4.72 16.80
C ASP A 179 7.44 -6.17 16.30
N LEU A 180 8.61 -6.77 16.13
CA LEU A 180 8.75 -8.17 15.73
C LEU A 180 8.15 -9.12 16.77
N ARG A 181 8.33 -8.85 18.05
CA ARG A 181 7.72 -9.62 19.13
C ARG A 181 6.19 -9.54 19.10
N LEU A 182 5.64 -8.34 18.91
CA LEU A 182 4.19 -8.12 18.86
C LEU A 182 3.55 -8.74 17.62
N ASN A 183 4.25 -8.76 16.49
CA ASN A 183 3.76 -9.27 15.20
C ASN A 183 4.31 -10.67 14.83
N ARG A 184 4.83 -11.41 15.81
CA ARG A 184 5.50 -12.71 15.59
C ARG A 184 4.66 -13.74 14.84
N ALA A 185 3.34 -13.68 14.99
CA ALA A 185 2.41 -14.61 14.33
C ALA A 185 2.03 -14.18 12.91
N ASP A 186 2.36 -12.95 12.48
CA ASP A 186 2.02 -12.40 11.17
C ASP A 186 3.28 -11.87 10.46
N PRO A 187 3.84 -12.64 9.51
CA PRO A 187 5.05 -12.24 8.79
C PRO A 187 4.88 -10.96 7.95
N ASP A 188 3.68 -10.70 7.43
CA ASP A 188 3.40 -9.51 6.64
C ASP A 188 3.34 -8.26 7.55
N ALA A 189 2.72 -8.38 8.73
CA ALA A 189 2.73 -7.32 9.73
C ALA A 189 4.16 -7.06 10.26
N ALA A 190 4.94 -8.09 10.55
CA ALA A 190 6.34 -7.97 10.95
C ALA A 190 7.18 -7.24 9.89
N ARG A 191 6.98 -7.57 8.61
CA ARG A 191 7.63 -6.89 7.49
C ARG A 191 7.22 -5.42 7.42
N ASP A 192 5.92 -5.13 7.48
CA ASP A 192 5.42 -3.75 7.37
C ASP A 192 5.91 -2.90 8.57
N SER A 193 5.98 -3.44 9.79
CA SER A 193 6.59 -2.77 10.95
C SER A 193 8.07 -2.45 10.73
N LEU A 194 8.85 -3.41 10.22
CA LEU A 194 10.25 -3.17 9.86
C LEU A 194 10.39 -2.02 8.86
N LEU A 195 9.56 -1.99 7.81
CA LEU A 195 9.57 -0.93 6.81
C LEU A 195 9.17 0.43 7.39
N GLN A 196 8.23 0.47 8.33
CA GLN A 196 7.81 1.67 9.06
C GLN A 196 8.96 2.24 9.88
N THR A 197 9.61 1.41 10.68
CA THR A 197 10.78 1.81 11.50
C THR A 197 11.91 2.33 10.62
N MET A 198 12.24 1.64 9.53
CA MET A 198 13.24 2.10 8.57
C MET A 198 12.88 3.42 7.91
N ALA A 199 11.63 3.59 7.48
CA ALA A 199 11.16 4.83 6.87
C ALA A 199 11.23 6.00 7.85
N CYS A 200 10.82 5.79 9.11
CA CYS A 200 10.88 6.77 10.19
C CYS A 200 12.34 7.18 10.50
N LYS A 201 13.23 6.20 10.72
CA LYS A 201 14.64 6.46 11.09
C LYS A 201 15.46 7.08 9.95
N SER A 202 15.07 6.88 8.69
CA SER A 202 15.72 7.46 7.50
C SER A 202 15.00 8.69 6.90
N ALA A 203 13.86 9.10 7.47
CA ALA A 203 13.12 10.28 7.03
C ALA A 203 13.86 11.57 7.39
N ILE A 204 13.54 12.64 6.66
CA ILE A 204 14.03 13.98 7.00
C ILE A 204 13.55 14.33 8.41
N LYS A 205 14.48 14.49 9.33
CA LYS A 205 14.14 14.87 10.71
C LYS A 205 13.53 16.27 10.77
N ALA A 206 12.60 16.47 11.70
CA ALA A 206 12.07 17.80 11.98
C ALA A 206 13.21 18.77 12.26
N GLY A 207 13.20 19.94 11.60
CA GLY A 207 14.26 20.95 11.75
C GLY A 207 15.39 20.91 10.72
N MET A 208 15.46 19.90 9.84
CA MET A 208 16.40 19.89 8.72
C MET A 208 15.92 20.80 7.60
N HIS A 209 16.87 21.50 6.97
CA HIS A 209 16.60 22.31 5.78
C HIS A 209 16.41 21.37 4.58
N THR A 210 15.35 21.56 3.83
CA THR A 210 15.02 20.73 2.66
C THR A 210 15.22 21.54 1.38
N ASP A 211 15.77 20.92 0.35
CA ASP A 211 15.91 21.55 -0.97
C ASP A 211 14.52 21.95 -1.51
N PRO A 212 14.35 23.18 -2.03
CA PRO A 212 13.11 23.65 -2.64
C PRO A 212 12.55 22.70 -3.73
N ALA A 213 13.41 22.05 -4.51
CA ALA A 213 12.99 21.08 -5.51
C ALA A 213 12.42 19.79 -4.89
N GLU A 214 12.96 19.38 -3.75
CA GLU A 214 12.43 18.25 -2.99
C GLU A 214 11.08 18.59 -2.34
N LEU A 215 10.97 19.79 -1.74
CA LEU A 215 9.70 20.29 -1.21
C LEU A 215 8.62 20.32 -2.31
N ARG A 216 8.97 20.79 -3.53
CA ARG A 216 8.03 20.82 -4.65
C ARG A 216 7.54 19.42 -5.01
N ARG A 217 8.43 18.45 -5.16
CA ARG A 217 8.07 17.04 -5.46
C ARG A 217 7.15 16.46 -4.38
N LEU A 218 7.41 16.77 -3.13
CA LEU A 218 6.61 16.30 -2.01
C LEU A 218 5.19 16.87 -2.07
N VAL A 219 5.07 18.19 -2.30
CA VAL A 219 3.78 18.88 -2.45
C VAL A 219 2.99 18.32 -3.63
N ASP A 220 3.64 18.06 -4.78
CA ASP A 220 2.99 17.52 -5.98
C ASP A 220 2.40 16.12 -5.72
N ARG A 221 3.11 15.27 -4.98
CA ARG A 221 2.61 13.93 -4.58
C ARG A 221 1.44 14.00 -3.59
N VAL A 222 1.43 14.99 -2.70
CA VAL A 222 0.31 15.24 -1.80
C VAL A 222 -0.89 15.77 -2.58
N GLN A 223 -0.68 16.74 -3.47
CA GLN A 223 -1.72 17.33 -4.31
C GLN A 223 -2.37 16.28 -5.21
N SER A 224 -1.58 15.39 -5.82
CA SER A 224 -2.11 14.30 -6.67
C SER A 224 -2.91 13.24 -5.89
N GLY A 225 -2.92 13.31 -4.56
CA GLY A 225 -3.56 12.30 -3.70
C GLY A 225 -2.76 11.01 -3.54
N GLU A 226 -1.55 10.93 -4.09
CA GLU A 226 -0.66 9.79 -3.92
C GLU A 226 -0.26 9.60 -2.45
N ILE A 227 -0.08 10.70 -1.73
CA ILE A 227 0.26 10.72 -0.31
C ILE A 227 -0.87 11.40 0.47
N GLN A 228 -1.61 10.61 1.24
CA GLN A 228 -2.68 11.11 2.10
C GLN A 228 -2.40 10.88 3.59
N TYR A 229 -1.79 9.73 3.91
CA TYR A 229 -1.50 9.31 5.28
C TYR A 229 -0.05 8.83 5.38
N CYS A 230 0.58 9.09 6.53
CA CYS A 230 1.88 8.48 6.84
C CYS A 230 1.71 6.96 7.07
N PRO A 231 2.79 6.19 7.14
CA PRO A 231 2.71 4.75 7.40
C PRO A 231 1.95 4.39 8.70
N HIS A 232 1.96 5.30 9.69
CA HIS A 232 1.26 5.14 10.97
C HIS A 232 -0.21 5.60 10.94
N GLY A 233 -0.76 5.94 9.76
CA GLY A 233 -2.17 6.33 9.58
C GLY A 233 -2.50 7.77 9.95
N ARG A 234 -1.52 8.63 10.26
CA ARG A 234 -1.75 10.06 10.52
C ARG A 234 -1.94 10.81 9.20
N PRO A 235 -2.87 11.77 9.11
CA PRO A 235 -3.01 12.60 7.91
C PRO A 235 -1.74 13.41 7.67
N VAL A 236 -1.27 13.41 6.42
CA VAL A 236 -0.08 14.14 6.00
C VAL A 236 -0.38 15.62 5.75
N ALA A 237 -1.62 15.93 5.35
CA ALA A 237 -2.02 17.30 5.06
C ALA A 237 -3.36 17.66 5.70
N VAL A 238 -3.49 18.91 6.10
CA VAL A 238 -4.72 19.48 6.65
C VAL A 238 -5.10 20.70 5.81
N ARG A 239 -6.36 20.76 5.37
CA ARG A 239 -6.91 21.86 4.62
C ARG A 239 -7.67 22.82 5.53
N LEU A 240 -7.41 24.12 5.38
CA LEU A 240 -8.18 25.21 5.96
C LEU A 240 -8.81 26.02 4.83
N SER A 241 -10.14 26.04 4.75
CA SER A 241 -10.81 26.87 3.76
C SER A 241 -10.64 28.36 4.09
N LYS A 242 -10.72 29.22 3.07
CA LYS A 242 -10.71 30.68 3.23
C LYS A 242 -11.71 31.12 4.32
N TYR A 243 -12.93 30.59 4.27
CA TYR A 243 -13.97 30.88 5.27
C TYR A 243 -13.52 30.52 6.70
N GLN A 244 -12.88 29.36 6.90
CA GLN A 244 -12.39 28.96 8.23
C GLN A 244 -11.32 29.92 8.74
N VAL A 245 -10.39 30.34 7.87
CA VAL A 245 -9.34 31.30 8.22
C VAL A 245 -9.96 32.66 8.57
N GLU A 246 -10.86 33.21 7.74
CA GLU A 246 -11.53 34.48 7.97
C GLU A 246 -12.36 34.49 9.26
N LYS A 247 -13.03 33.36 9.55
CA LYS A 247 -13.79 33.17 10.79
C LYS A 247 -12.90 33.24 12.03
N MET A 248 -11.65 32.74 11.98
CA MET A 248 -10.69 32.89 13.09
C MET A 248 -10.41 34.37 13.41
N PHE A 249 -10.45 35.24 12.39
CA PHE A 249 -10.24 36.68 12.52
C PHE A 249 -11.56 37.48 12.72
N LYS A 250 -12.70 36.78 12.90
CA LYS A 250 -14.04 37.38 13.01
C LYS A 250 -14.40 38.28 11.80
N ARG A 251 -13.98 37.89 10.61
CA ARG A 251 -14.25 38.62 9.35
C ARG A 251 -15.36 37.97 8.51
N ALA A 252 -15.82 36.79 8.88
CA ALA A 252 -16.90 36.02 8.26
C ALA A 252 -18.05 35.78 9.21
#